data_6e0080baf412e37226223a12c0ec2d25
#
_entry.id   6e0080baf412e37226223a12c0ec2d25
#
_cell.length_a   1.000
_cell.length_b   1.000
_cell.length_c   1.000
_cell.angle_alpha   90.00
_cell.angle_beta   90.00
_cell.angle_gamma   90.00
#
_symmetry.space_group_name_H-M   'P 1'
#
loop_
_entity.id
_entity.type
_entity.pdbx_description
1 polymer ?
#
loop_
_entity_poly.entity_id
_entity_poly.type
_entity_poly.pdbx_seq_one_letter_code
_entity_poly.pdbx_strand_id
1 'polypeptide(L)'
;GDRCLILSENRPYWLISDIAVMNAGGITVPIFTTYSSNDYKYILKDCKPSLIIVSDNNQFKKIKEHVNLESQKIISFEKIETDSLLIKDILNETNYEKEINQDLKRNMPACIIYTSGTSGNPKGVVLSHGGILSNCEGAVKLLEPLIKIKDPIFLTWLPLSHSYEHTVQFIQIIVGAKIFYAESLEKLITNMGTSKPTIMTAVPRFYQNLFNKINMNFEQQKGIKKKLIDKTLELGKKVLKKNKL
;
A
#
# COMPACT_ATOMS: atom_id res chain seq x y z
N GLY A 1 12.94 11.61 -14.94
CA GLY A 1 12.62 12.56 -13.87
C GLY A 1 11.20 13.09 -13.90
N ASP A 2 10.37 12.65 -14.85
CA ASP A 2 8.96 13.01 -14.93
C ASP A 2 8.18 12.44 -13.74
N ARG A 3 7.22 13.21 -13.22
CA ARG A 3 6.39 12.76 -12.10
C ARG A 3 5.18 12.02 -12.65
N CYS A 4 4.90 10.88 -12.02
CA CYS A 4 3.70 10.08 -12.29
C CYS A 4 2.85 10.00 -11.02
N LEU A 5 1.67 10.59 -11.04
CA LEU A 5 0.74 10.53 -9.91
C LEU A 5 -0.02 9.20 -9.96
N ILE A 6 -0.10 8.52 -8.81
CA ILE A 6 -0.87 7.26 -8.66
C ILE A 6 -1.98 7.48 -7.64
N LEU A 7 -3.23 7.39 -8.08
CA LEU A 7 -4.44 7.48 -7.26
C LEU A 7 -5.27 6.20 -7.41
N SER A 8 -5.06 5.29 -6.49
CA SER A 8 -5.71 3.98 -6.50
C SER A 8 -5.74 3.35 -5.12
N GLU A 9 -6.72 2.52 -4.88
CA GLU A 9 -6.72 1.55 -3.77
C GLU A 9 -5.62 0.51 -3.98
N ASN A 10 -5.33 -0.23 -2.89
CA ASN A 10 -4.36 -1.32 -2.93
C ASN A 10 -4.80 -2.43 -3.90
N ARG A 11 -3.98 -2.69 -4.92
CA ARG A 11 -4.21 -3.77 -5.88
C ARG A 11 -2.92 -4.09 -6.66
N PRO A 12 -2.83 -5.25 -7.33
CA PRO A 12 -1.62 -5.63 -8.06
C PRO A 12 -1.14 -4.57 -9.07
N TYR A 13 -2.05 -3.95 -9.81
CA TYR A 13 -1.72 -2.92 -10.80
C TYR A 13 -1.10 -1.67 -10.19
N TRP A 14 -1.39 -1.38 -8.91
CA TRP A 14 -0.74 -0.28 -8.21
C TRP A 14 0.78 -0.52 -8.14
N LEU A 15 1.20 -1.68 -7.63
CA LEU A 15 2.61 -2.04 -7.48
C LEU A 15 3.31 -2.18 -8.83
N ILE A 16 2.65 -2.79 -9.82
CA ILE A 16 3.18 -2.92 -11.19
C ILE A 16 3.45 -1.52 -11.77
N SER A 17 2.52 -0.59 -11.63
CA SER A 17 2.65 0.78 -12.11
C SER A 17 3.78 1.53 -11.41
N ASP A 18 3.87 1.41 -10.09
CA ASP A 18 4.91 2.07 -9.28
C ASP A 18 6.31 1.64 -9.72
N ILE A 19 6.53 0.33 -9.82
CA ILE A 19 7.82 -0.23 -10.27
C ILE A 19 8.11 0.13 -11.73
N ALA A 20 7.12 0.07 -12.62
CA ALA A 20 7.30 0.38 -14.04
C ALA A 20 7.74 1.84 -14.24
N VAL A 21 7.10 2.78 -13.54
CA VAL A 21 7.47 4.20 -13.59
C VAL A 21 8.88 4.42 -13.07
N MET A 22 9.23 3.83 -11.93
CA MET A 22 10.59 3.97 -11.37
C MET A 22 11.65 3.35 -12.28
N ASN A 23 11.39 2.19 -12.88
CA ASN A 23 12.31 1.55 -13.81
C ASN A 23 12.48 2.33 -15.12
N ALA A 24 11.46 3.07 -15.54
CA ALA A 24 11.55 3.99 -16.69
C ALA A 24 12.29 5.31 -16.35
N GLY A 25 12.78 5.49 -15.11
CA GLY A 25 13.44 6.71 -14.65
C GLY A 25 12.48 7.84 -14.29
N GLY A 26 11.18 7.53 -14.15
CA GLY A 26 10.16 8.43 -13.63
C GLY A 26 10.16 8.47 -12.09
N ILE A 27 9.43 9.43 -11.54
CA ILE A 27 9.26 9.62 -10.10
C ILE A 27 7.79 9.38 -9.76
N THR A 28 7.49 8.37 -8.96
CA THR A 28 6.12 8.11 -8.56
C THR A 28 5.65 9.08 -7.47
N VAL A 29 4.40 9.46 -7.55
CA VAL A 29 3.72 10.33 -6.58
C VAL A 29 2.44 9.64 -6.14
N PRO A 30 2.54 8.65 -5.24
CA PRO A 30 1.37 7.96 -4.72
C PRO A 30 0.63 8.85 -3.74
N ILE A 31 -0.69 8.99 -3.94
CA ILE A 31 -1.54 9.84 -3.09
C ILE A 31 -2.69 9.05 -2.49
N PHE A 32 -3.14 9.49 -1.32
CA PHE A 32 -4.25 8.84 -0.62
C PHE A 32 -5.57 9.04 -1.36
N THR A 33 -6.36 7.98 -1.46
CA THR A 33 -7.71 8.02 -2.04
C THR A 33 -8.72 8.77 -1.16
N THR A 34 -8.31 9.16 0.04
CA THR A 34 -9.14 9.84 1.05
C THR A 34 -8.80 11.31 1.24
N TYR A 35 -7.92 11.86 0.42
CA TYR A 35 -7.61 13.29 0.45
C TYR A 35 -8.81 14.15 0.07
N SER A 36 -8.83 15.39 0.55
CA SER A 36 -9.83 16.38 0.16
C SER A 36 -9.55 16.91 -1.26
N SER A 37 -10.58 17.53 -1.88
CA SER A 37 -10.41 18.18 -3.20
C SER A 37 -9.32 19.27 -3.17
N ASN A 38 -9.19 19.99 -2.06
CA ASN A 38 -8.14 21.01 -1.90
C ASN A 38 -6.74 20.39 -1.85
N ASP A 39 -6.58 19.23 -1.19
CA ASP A 39 -5.31 18.51 -1.15
C ASP A 39 -4.92 18.01 -2.56
N TYR A 40 -5.88 17.43 -3.30
CA TYR A 40 -5.65 17.01 -4.69
C TYR A 40 -5.22 18.18 -5.57
N LYS A 41 -5.93 19.31 -5.49
CA LYS A 41 -5.59 20.53 -6.23
C LYS A 41 -4.17 20.99 -5.90
N TYR A 42 -3.85 21.03 -4.61
CA TYR A 42 -2.52 21.47 -4.16
C TYR A 42 -1.43 20.54 -4.67
N ILE A 43 -1.57 19.23 -4.49
CA ILE A 43 -0.57 18.23 -4.88
C ILE A 43 -0.34 18.23 -6.40
N LEU A 44 -1.42 18.26 -7.21
CA LEU A 44 -1.33 18.33 -8.67
C LEU A 44 -0.59 19.59 -9.14
N LYS A 45 -0.84 20.73 -8.49
CA LYS A 45 -0.15 22.00 -8.79
C LYS A 45 1.33 21.95 -8.37
N ASP A 46 1.65 21.32 -7.26
CA ASP A 46 3.00 21.25 -6.69
C ASP A 46 3.88 20.27 -7.47
N CYS A 47 3.46 19.02 -7.64
CA CYS A 47 4.27 18.01 -8.33
C CYS A 47 4.19 18.07 -9.85
N LYS A 48 3.18 18.71 -10.45
CA LYS A 48 2.98 18.85 -11.91
C LYS A 48 3.25 17.54 -12.66
N PRO A 49 2.44 16.50 -12.45
CA PRO A 49 2.68 15.20 -13.07
C PRO A 49 2.44 15.27 -14.58
N SER A 50 3.29 14.62 -15.38
CA SER A 50 3.07 14.41 -16.81
C SER A 50 2.19 13.19 -17.11
N LEU A 51 2.16 12.24 -16.16
CA LEU A 51 1.36 11.04 -16.21
C LEU A 51 0.53 10.88 -14.94
N ILE A 52 -0.72 10.48 -15.10
CA ILE A 52 -1.64 10.20 -14.01
C ILE A 52 -2.17 8.78 -14.18
N ILE A 53 -2.07 7.98 -13.13
CA ILE A 53 -2.60 6.61 -13.08
C ILE A 53 -3.73 6.57 -12.06
N VAL A 54 -4.92 6.13 -12.50
CA VAL A 54 -6.10 5.99 -11.63
C VAL A 54 -6.65 4.57 -11.69
N SER A 55 -7.21 4.09 -10.57
CA SER A 55 -7.83 2.75 -10.56
C SER A 55 -9.12 2.70 -11.40
N ASP A 56 -9.98 3.67 -11.23
CA ASP A 56 -11.33 3.67 -11.77
C ASP A 56 -11.90 5.09 -11.91
N ASN A 57 -13.14 5.15 -12.41
CA ASN A 57 -13.84 6.42 -12.61
C ASN A 57 -14.16 7.17 -11.31
N ASN A 58 -14.32 6.46 -10.18
CA ASN A 58 -14.56 7.11 -8.90
C ASN A 58 -13.32 7.88 -8.44
N GLN A 59 -12.13 7.32 -8.62
CA GLN A 59 -10.88 8.02 -8.31
C GLN A 59 -10.62 9.16 -9.30
N PHE A 60 -10.87 8.95 -10.60
CA PHE A 60 -10.71 9.99 -11.58
C PHE A 60 -11.59 11.22 -11.29
N LYS A 61 -12.86 11.03 -10.94
CA LYS A 61 -13.79 12.11 -10.59
C LYS A 61 -13.29 13.00 -9.45
N LYS A 62 -12.48 12.49 -8.53
CA LYS A 62 -11.93 13.30 -7.43
C LYS A 62 -10.92 14.34 -7.88
N ILE A 63 -10.26 14.11 -9.02
CA ILE A 63 -9.18 14.96 -9.52
C ILE A 63 -9.48 15.64 -10.85
N LYS A 64 -10.53 15.24 -11.57
CA LYS A 64 -10.81 15.66 -12.96
C LYS A 64 -10.80 17.17 -13.18
N GLU A 65 -11.31 17.95 -12.21
CA GLU A 65 -11.36 19.42 -12.29
C GLU A 65 -9.98 20.08 -12.17
N HIS A 66 -8.98 19.32 -11.76
CA HIS A 66 -7.62 19.79 -11.54
C HIS A 66 -6.61 19.21 -12.54
N VAL A 67 -7.08 18.34 -13.44
CA VAL A 67 -6.26 17.68 -14.48
C VAL A 67 -6.33 18.46 -15.78
N ASN A 68 -5.19 18.69 -16.41
CA ASN A 68 -5.10 19.26 -17.75
C ASN A 68 -4.85 18.13 -18.77
N LEU A 69 -5.91 17.71 -19.45
CA LEU A 69 -5.89 16.62 -20.44
C LEU A 69 -5.04 16.91 -21.69
N GLU A 70 -4.73 18.19 -21.98
CA GLU A 70 -3.88 18.56 -23.11
C GLU A 70 -2.40 18.26 -22.83
N SER A 71 -1.98 18.34 -21.56
CA SER A 71 -0.58 18.20 -21.15
C SER A 71 -0.30 16.97 -20.28
N GLN A 72 -1.32 16.27 -19.79
CA GLN A 72 -1.21 15.13 -18.88
C GLN A 72 -1.84 13.88 -19.51
N LYS A 73 -1.05 12.81 -19.60
CA LYS A 73 -1.55 11.51 -20.05
C LYS A 73 -2.20 10.75 -18.90
N ILE A 74 -3.21 9.96 -19.22
CA ILE A 74 -3.92 9.15 -18.23
C ILE A 74 -3.79 7.66 -18.58
N ILE A 75 -3.44 6.86 -17.58
CA ILE A 75 -3.58 5.40 -17.58
C ILE A 75 -4.64 5.05 -16.56
N SER A 76 -5.54 4.15 -16.88
CA SER A 76 -6.54 3.65 -15.93
C SER A 76 -6.53 2.13 -15.84
N PHE A 77 -6.90 1.61 -14.66
CA PHE A 77 -7.03 0.16 -14.50
C PHE A 77 -8.37 -0.35 -15.03
N GLU A 78 -9.40 0.47 -14.92
CA GLU A 78 -10.75 0.23 -15.42
C GLU A 78 -11.18 1.37 -16.35
N LYS A 79 -12.24 1.15 -17.13
CA LYS A 79 -12.76 2.17 -18.04
C LYS A 79 -13.25 3.40 -17.27
N ILE A 80 -12.86 4.58 -17.71
CA ILE A 80 -13.24 5.88 -17.11
C ILE A 80 -13.95 6.77 -18.12
N GLU A 81 -14.51 7.90 -17.66
CA GLU A 81 -15.31 8.82 -18.47
C GLU A 81 -14.52 9.69 -19.46
N THR A 82 -13.20 9.61 -19.45
CA THR A 82 -12.31 10.33 -20.39
C THR A 82 -11.44 9.36 -21.16
N ASP A 83 -10.80 9.85 -22.21
CA ASP A 83 -9.81 9.06 -22.96
C ASP A 83 -8.63 8.70 -22.08
N SER A 84 -8.32 7.40 -22.01
CA SER A 84 -7.23 6.87 -21.19
C SER A 84 -6.72 5.56 -21.77
N LEU A 85 -5.43 5.29 -21.58
CA LEU A 85 -4.86 3.99 -21.88
C LEU A 85 -5.24 2.99 -20.78
N LEU A 86 -5.83 1.86 -21.13
CA LEU A 86 -6.12 0.82 -20.15
C LEU A 86 -4.84 0.02 -19.85
N ILE A 87 -4.54 -0.16 -18.58
CA ILE A 87 -3.33 -0.89 -18.16
C ILE A 87 -3.27 -2.32 -18.73
N LYS A 88 -4.41 -3.00 -18.84
CA LYS A 88 -4.49 -4.34 -19.43
C LYS A 88 -4.09 -4.37 -20.89
N ASP A 89 -4.41 -3.32 -21.65
CA ASP A 89 -4.07 -3.23 -23.06
C ASP A 89 -2.56 -2.99 -23.21
N ILE A 90 -1.98 -2.13 -22.36
CA ILE A 90 -0.53 -1.94 -22.25
C ILE A 90 0.18 -3.26 -21.95
N LEU A 91 -0.30 -4.03 -20.96
CA LEU A 91 0.32 -5.30 -20.56
C LEU A 91 0.19 -6.41 -21.60
N ASN A 92 -0.82 -6.34 -22.47
CA ASN A 92 -1.04 -7.32 -23.54
C ASN A 92 -0.27 -6.99 -24.83
N GLU A 93 0.29 -5.80 -24.95
CA GLU A 93 1.09 -5.40 -26.09
C GLU A 93 2.42 -6.18 -26.09
N THR A 94 2.72 -6.88 -27.20
CA THR A 94 3.83 -7.84 -27.25
C THR A 94 5.09 -7.30 -27.93
N ASN A 95 5.02 -6.08 -28.48
CA ASN A 95 6.07 -5.50 -29.33
C ASN A 95 6.95 -4.47 -28.60
N TYR A 96 7.17 -4.66 -27.29
CA TYR A 96 8.12 -3.81 -26.59
C TYR A 96 9.56 -4.25 -26.84
N GLU A 97 10.37 -3.35 -27.36
CA GLU A 97 11.82 -3.45 -27.16
C GLU A 97 12.07 -3.34 -25.66
N LYS A 98 12.73 -4.35 -25.08
CA LYS A 98 13.07 -4.36 -23.65
C LYS A 98 14.19 -3.37 -23.37
N GLU A 99 13.91 -2.08 -23.45
CA GLU A 99 14.82 -1.06 -22.97
C GLU A 99 14.73 -0.98 -21.46
N ILE A 100 15.66 -1.65 -20.78
CA ILE A 100 15.89 -1.43 -19.36
C ILE A 100 16.75 -0.17 -19.26
N ASN A 101 16.24 0.85 -18.54
CA ASN A 101 17.04 2.03 -18.27
C ASN A 101 18.22 1.67 -17.34
N GLN A 102 19.40 1.50 -17.95
CA GLN A 102 20.64 1.11 -17.25
C GLN A 102 21.30 2.28 -16.49
N ASP A 103 20.80 3.51 -16.68
CA ASP A 103 21.39 4.71 -16.07
C ASP A 103 20.82 5.05 -14.69
N LEU A 104 19.95 4.23 -14.14
CA LEU A 104 19.38 4.44 -12.80
C LEU A 104 20.47 4.33 -11.72
N LYS A 105 20.59 5.38 -10.91
CA LYS A 105 21.57 5.46 -9.81
C LYS A 105 20.85 5.53 -8.47
N ARG A 106 21.49 5.02 -7.42
CA ARG A 106 20.94 5.01 -6.05
C ARG A 106 20.56 6.40 -5.52
N ASN A 107 21.23 7.45 -5.93
CA ASN A 107 20.96 8.82 -5.50
C ASN A 107 19.85 9.53 -6.29
N MET A 108 19.33 8.91 -7.35
CA MET A 108 18.24 9.49 -8.12
C MET A 108 16.92 9.42 -7.36
N PRO A 109 16.03 10.43 -7.50
CA PRO A 109 14.67 10.38 -6.96
C PRO A 109 13.90 9.21 -7.54
N ALA A 110 13.19 8.49 -6.69
CA ALA A 110 12.34 7.36 -7.06
C ALA A 110 10.85 7.67 -6.82
N CYS A 111 10.56 8.36 -5.71
CA CYS A 111 9.18 8.55 -5.27
C CYS A 111 9.07 9.84 -4.45
N ILE A 112 7.89 10.48 -4.48
CA ILE A 112 7.52 11.61 -3.63
C ILE A 112 6.31 11.21 -2.79
N ILE A 113 6.49 11.12 -1.47
CA ILE A 113 5.40 10.84 -0.52
C ILE A 113 4.91 12.14 0.12
N TYR A 114 3.64 12.47 -0.09
CA TYR A 114 3.04 13.62 0.58
C TYR A 114 2.61 13.28 2.00
N THR A 115 3.06 14.09 2.95
CA THR A 115 2.72 13.95 4.37
C THR A 115 1.94 15.17 4.85
N SER A 116 1.10 15.01 5.89
CA SER A 116 0.41 16.13 6.53
C SER A 116 1.43 17.08 7.14
N GLY A 117 1.61 18.24 6.51
CA GLY A 117 2.47 19.30 7.03
C GLY A 117 1.88 19.97 8.27
N THR A 118 2.73 20.41 9.19
CA THR A 118 2.33 21.21 10.37
C THR A 118 1.71 22.57 10.00
N SER A 119 1.89 23.02 8.76
CA SER A 119 1.43 24.31 8.22
C SER A 119 0.14 24.22 7.39
N GLY A 120 -0.59 23.11 7.41
CA GLY A 120 -1.88 22.95 6.74
C GLY A 120 -1.81 22.35 5.34
N ASN A 121 -0.79 22.61 4.53
CA ASN A 121 -0.64 22.00 3.21
C ASN A 121 0.24 20.73 3.27
N PRO A 122 -0.06 19.68 2.48
CA PRO A 122 0.78 18.51 2.38
C PRO A 122 2.19 18.87 1.88
N LYS A 123 3.21 18.19 2.44
CA LYS A 123 4.63 18.36 2.03
C LYS A 123 5.11 17.12 1.30
N GLY A 124 5.64 17.28 0.09
CA GLY A 124 6.23 16.20 -0.69
C GLY A 124 7.64 15.86 -0.21
N VAL A 125 7.82 14.66 0.32
CA VAL A 125 9.11 14.12 0.75
C VAL A 125 9.68 13.26 -0.37
N VAL A 126 10.83 13.67 -0.92
CA VAL A 126 11.51 12.96 -2.00
C VAL A 126 12.31 11.79 -1.42
N LEU A 127 12.04 10.60 -1.90
CA LEU A 127 12.79 9.38 -1.60
C LEU A 127 13.62 8.97 -2.80
N SER A 128 14.90 8.62 -2.57
CA SER A 128 15.79 8.10 -3.61
C SER A 128 15.67 6.57 -3.72
N HIS A 129 16.04 6.02 -4.89
CA HIS A 129 16.18 4.56 -5.07
C HIS A 129 17.08 3.95 -3.98
N GLY A 130 18.21 4.59 -3.67
CA GLY A 130 19.12 4.12 -2.63
C GLY A 130 18.52 4.13 -1.24
N GLY A 131 17.71 5.14 -0.89
CA GLY A 131 17.00 5.21 0.39
C GLY A 131 16.02 4.06 0.57
N ILE A 132 15.23 3.76 -0.46
CA ILE A 132 14.29 2.63 -0.47
C ILE A 132 15.06 1.31 -0.33
N LEU A 133 16.10 1.09 -1.15
CA LEU A 133 16.88 -0.14 -1.13
C LEU A 133 17.59 -0.36 0.22
N SER A 134 18.17 0.70 0.82
CA SER A 134 18.82 0.60 2.14
C SER A 134 17.84 0.22 3.25
N ASN A 135 16.62 0.76 3.22
CA ASN A 135 15.57 0.35 4.14
C ASN A 135 15.19 -1.12 3.97
N CYS A 136 15.07 -1.57 2.73
CA CYS A 136 14.78 -2.98 2.43
C CYS A 136 15.91 -3.91 2.88
N GLU A 137 17.16 -3.56 2.61
CA GLU A 137 18.33 -4.32 3.05
C GLU A 137 18.38 -4.48 4.58
N GLY A 138 18.09 -3.40 5.31
CA GLY A 138 18.01 -3.42 6.78
C GLY A 138 16.83 -4.26 7.30
N ALA A 139 15.65 -4.10 6.70
CA ALA A 139 14.45 -4.81 7.09
C ALA A 139 14.55 -6.32 6.82
N VAL A 140 15.11 -6.73 5.68
CA VAL A 140 15.31 -8.15 5.34
C VAL A 140 16.24 -8.82 6.37
N LYS A 141 17.33 -8.15 6.78
CA LYS A 141 18.21 -8.67 7.84
C LYS A 141 17.47 -8.84 9.18
N LEU A 142 16.67 -7.84 9.56
CA LEU A 142 15.90 -7.88 10.81
C LEU A 142 14.83 -8.97 10.79
N LEU A 143 14.17 -9.15 9.64
CA LEU A 143 13.10 -10.12 9.46
C LEU A 143 13.58 -11.52 9.06
N GLU A 144 14.89 -11.74 8.94
CA GLU A 144 15.46 -13.01 8.51
C GLU A 144 14.84 -14.24 9.20
N PRO A 145 14.60 -14.26 10.53
CA PRO A 145 13.97 -15.39 11.20
C PRO A 145 12.53 -15.67 10.71
N LEU A 146 11.79 -14.64 10.27
CA LEU A 146 10.42 -14.75 9.77
C LEU A 146 10.37 -15.06 8.27
N ILE A 147 11.40 -14.66 7.53
CA ILE A 147 11.49 -14.81 6.06
C ILE A 147 11.98 -16.21 5.67
N LYS A 148 12.70 -16.90 6.55
CA LYS A 148 13.09 -18.32 6.37
C LYS A 148 11.90 -19.29 6.36
N ILE A 149 10.67 -18.79 6.57
CA ILE A 149 9.45 -19.57 6.37
C ILE A 149 9.34 -19.89 4.88
N LYS A 150 9.15 -21.17 4.57
CA LYS A 150 8.89 -21.60 3.19
C LYS A 150 7.61 -20.95 2.68
N ASP A 151 7.69 -20.34 1.48
CA ASP A 151 6.56 -19.70 0.80
C ASP A 151 5.89 -18.60 1.65
N PRO A 152 6.57 -17.49 1.95
CA PRO A 152 5.98 -16.41 2.76
C PRO A 152 4.76 -15.80 2.07
N ILE A 153 3.69 -15.61 2.83
CA ILE A 153 2.42 -15.03 2.38
C ILE A 153 2.18 -13.73 3.15
N PHE A 154 2.04 -12.64 2.41
CA PHE A 154 1.71 -11.34 2.99
C PHE A 154 0.27 -10.96 2.68
N LEU A 155 -0.40 -10.32 3.65
CA LEU A 155 -1.67 -9.64 3.46
C LEU A 155 -1.45 -8.14 3.63
N THR A 156 -1.55 -7.43 2.52
CA THR A 156 -1.40 -5.97 2.44
C THR A 156 -2.77 -5.31 2.59
N TRP A 157 -2.91 -4.43 3.57
CA TRP A 157 -4.16 -3.69 3.85
C TRP A 157 -3.94 -2.22 4.21
N LEU A 158 -2.75 -1.85 4.69
CA LEU A 158 -2.39 -0.46 4.90
C LEU A 158 -2.22 0.26 3.55
N PRO A 159 -2.49 1.57 3.47
CA PRO A 159 -2.40 2.30 2.21
C PRO A 159 -0.99 2.26 1.60
N LEU A 160 -0.89 1.85 0.34
CA LEU A 160 0.38 1.83 -0.42
C LEU A 160 0.95 3.22 -0.67
N SER A 161 0.12 4.25 -0.60
CA SER A 161 0.54 5.66 -0.63
C SER A 161 1.26 6.13 0.65
N HIS A 162 1.27 5.31 1.71
CA HIS A 162 2.02 5.61 2.93
C HIS A 162 3.41 4.98 2.88
N SER A 163 4.45 5.75 3.23
CA SER A 163 5.87 5.33 3.15
C SER A 163 6.16 3.97 3.80
N TYR A 164 5.50 3.66 4.91
CA TYR A 164 5.68 2.39 5.62
C TYR A 164 5.24 1.20 4.78
N GLU A 165 3.99 1.17 4.32
CA GLU A 165 3.48 0.05 3.52
C GLU A 165 4.12 0.02 2.13
N HIS A 166 4.44 1.18 1.55
CA HIS A 166 5.20 1.28 0.32
C HIS A 166 6.55 0.56 0.42
N THR A 167 7.32 0.78 1.50
CA THR A 167 8.58 0.06 1.73
C THR A 167 8.35 -1.45 1.91
N VAL A 168 7.28 -1.85 2.61
CA VAL A 168 6.94 -3.27 2.81
C VAL A 168 6.69 -3.99 1.49
N GLN A 169 6.12 -3.32 0.47
CA GLN A 169 5.94 -3.92 -0.86
C GLN A 169 7.27 -4.36 -1.49
N PHE A 170 8.31 -3.55 -1.37
CA PHE A 170 9.64 -3.92 -1.89
C PHE A 170 10.26 -5.07 -1.11
N ILE A 171 10.06 -5.11 0.22
CA ILE A 171 10.50 -6.25 1.05
C ILE A 171 9.82 -7.53 0.58
N GLN A 172 8.52 -7.50 0.31
CA GLN A 172 7.75 -8.65 -0.18
C GLN A 172 8.30 -9.19 -1.51
N ILE A 173 8.73 -8.30 -2.41
CA ILE A 173 9.37 -8.68 -3.69
C ILE A 173 10.73 -9.33 -3.43
N ILE A 174 11.58 -8.72 -2.59
CA ILE A 174 12.92 -9.22 -2.30
C ILE A 174 12.88 -10.63 -1.71
N VAL A 175 11.89 -10.93 -0.87
CA VAL A 175 11.75 -12.24 -0.24
C VAL A 175 10.96 -13.25 -1.08
N GLY A 176 10.52 -12.86 -2.28
CA GLY A 176 9.73 -13.71 -3.18
C GLY A 176 8.37 -14.11 -2.60
N ALA A 177 7.73 -13.22 -1.85
CA ALA A 177 6.48 -13.50 -1.17
C ALA A 177 5.28 -13.55 -2.11
N LYS A 178 4.29 -14.37 -1.76
CA LYS A 178 2.94 -14.27 -2.31
C LYS A 178 2.21 -13.12 -1.63
N ILE A 179 1.68 -12.18 -2.41
CA ILE A 179 1.03 -10.98 -1.90
C ILE A 179 -0.46 -11.06 -2.13
N PHE A 180 -1.24 -10.90 -1.06
CA PHE A 180 -2.68 -10.68 -1.12
C PHE A 180 -3.00 -9.24 -0.72
N TYR A 181 -3.89 -8.60 -1.45
CA TYR A 181 -4.42 -7.28 -1.11
C TYR A 181 -5.79 -7.45 -0.46
N ALA A 182 -5.99 -6.84 0.70
CA ALA A 182 -7.29 -6.86 1.37
C ALA A 182 -8.32 -6.06 0.56
N GLU A 183 -9.52 -6.59 0.44
CA GLU A 183 -10.60 -5.94 -0.31
C GLU A 183 -11.07 -4.64 0.36
N SER A 184 -11.19 -4.65 1.69
CA SER A 184 -11.52 -3.50 2.51
C SER A 184 -11.18 -3.76 3.98
N LEU A 185 -11.24 -2.71 4.82
CA LEU A 185 -11.01 -2.85 6.25
C LEU A 185 -12.09 -3.74 6.93
N GLU A 186 -13.33 -3.67 6.47
CA GLU A 186 -14.44 -4.48 6.98
C GLU A 186 -14.24 -5.97 6.68
N LYS A 187 -13.68 -6.28 5.51
CA LYS A 187 -13.41 -7.65 5.06
C LYS A 187 -12.08 -8.20 5.54
N LEU A 188 -11.25 -7.41 6.21
CA LEU A 188 -9.88 -7.78 6.57
C LEU A 188 -9.81 -9.12 7.33
N ILE A 189 -10.70 -9.35 8.31
CA ILE A 189 -10.75 -10.63 9.08
C ILE A 189 -11.08 -11.81 8.16
N THR A 190 -12.03 -11.62 7.23
CA THR A 190 -12.38 -12.66 6.24
C THR A 190 -11.18 -12.92 5.31
N ASN A 191 -10.53 -11.86 4.83
CA ASN A 191 -9.34 -11.98 3.99
C ASN A 191 -8.17 -12.67 4.71
N MET A 192 -7.98 -12.43 6.01
CA MET A 192 -7.01 -13.18 6.83
C MET A 192 -7.34 -14.69 6.86
N GLY A 193 -8.63 -15.04 7.03
CA GLY A 193 -9.07 -16.44 7.01
C GLY A 193 -8.83 -17.13 5.66
N THR A 194 -9.01 -16.41 4.57
CA THR A 194 -8.86 -16.93 3.20
C THR A 194 -7.39 -17.01 2.77
N SER A 195 -6.62 -15.94 2.98
CA SER A 195 -5.21 -15.85 2.55
C SER A 195 -4.26 -16.58 3.49
N LYS A 196 -4.64 -16.77 4.77
CA LYS A 196 -3.81 -17.37 5.82
C LYS A 196 -2.39 -16.81 5.83
N PRO A 197 -2.23 -15.49 6.00
CA PRO A 197 -0.92 -14.85 5.85
C PRO A 197 0.04 -15.35 6.92
N THR A 198 1.31 -15.51 6.53
CA THR A 198 2.41 -15.78 7.48
C THR A 198 2.92 -14.49 8.10
N ILE A 199 2.80 -13.37 7.39
CA ILE A 199 3.22 -12.04 7.83
C ILE A 199 2.14 -11.02 7.42
N MET A 200 1.83 -10.13 8.35
CA MET A 200 0.96 -8.98 8.12
C MET A 200 1.48 -7.78 8.89
N THR A 201 1.64 -6.66 8.22
CA THR A 201 1.94 -5.38 8.86
C THR A 201 0.68 -4.81 9.47
N ALA A 202 0.80 -4.22 10.65
CA ALA A 202 -0.34 -3.59 11.30
C ALA A 202 0.10 -2.44 12.22
N VAL A 203 -0.81 -1.51 12.44
CA VAL A 203 -0.62 -0.38 13.35
C VAL A 203 -1.26 -0.66 14.72
N PRO A 204 -0.79 -0.06 15.82
CA PRO A 204 -1.32 -0.31 17.18
C PRO A 204 -2.85 -0.18 17.27
N ARG A 205 -3.42 0.82 16.59
CA ARG A 205 -4.87 1.06 16.58
C ARG A 205 -5.67 -0.13 16.03
N PHE A 206 -5.11 -0.87 15.07
CA PHE A 206 -5.75 -2.08 14.54
C PHE A 206 -5.92 -3.13 15.63
N TYR A 207 -4.86 -3.43 16.37
CA TYR A 207 -4.90 -4.42 17.44
C TYR A 207 -5.87 -4.02 18.55
N GLN A 208 -5.91 -2.74 18.90
CA GLN A 208 -6.84 -2.23 19.90
C GLN A 208 -8.31 -2.39 19.46
N ASN A 209 -8.61 -2.04 18.20
CA ASN A 209 -9.94 -2.21 17.64
C ASN A 209 -10.35 -3.69 17.55
N LEU A 210 -9.44 -4.55 17.13
CA LEU A 210 -9.65 -6.00 17.06
C LEU A 210 -9.91 -6.58 18.45
N PHE A 211 -9.10 -6.22 19.44
CA PHE A 211 -9.28 -6.62 20.83
C PHE A 211 -10.63 -6.20 21.38
N ASN A 212 -11.01 -4.95 21.19
CA ASN A 212 -12.30 -4.44 21.63
C ASN A 212 -13.47 -5.19 20.97
N LYS A 213 -13.42 -5.42 19.66
CA LYS A 213 -14.44 -6.16 18.92
C LYS A 213 -14.59 -7.61 19.41
N ILE A 214 -13.46 -8.28 19.67
CA ILE A 214 -13.47 -9.65 20.22
C ILE A 214 -14.10 -9.66 21.61
N ASN A 215 -13.71 -8.73 22.49
CA ASN A 215 -14.27 -8.66 23.84
C ASN A 215 -15.78 -8.35 23.83
N MET A 216 -16.23 -7.40 23.01
CA MET A 216 -17.66 -7.14 22.84
C MET A 216 -18.43 -8.40 22.40
N ASN A 217 -17.87 -9.17 21.45
CA ASN A 217 -18.49 -10.44 21.05
C ASN A 217 -18.52 -11.48 22.19
N PHE A 218 -17.50 -11.51 23.04
CA PHE A 218 -17.45 -12.39 24.22
C PHE A 218 -18.45 -11.97 25.30
N GLU A 219 -18.66 -10.69 25.51
CA GLU A 219 -19.62 -10.15 26.46
C GLU A 219 -21.07 -10.45 26.03
N GLN A 220 -21.34 -10.49 24.74
CA GLN A 220 -22.68 -10.82 24.22
C GLN A 220 -23.04 -12.31 24.36
N GLN A 221 -22.09 -13.19 24.62
CA GLN A 221 -22.36 -14.62 24.82
C GLN A 221 -23.02 -14.88 26.17
N LYS A 222 -23.91 -15.90 26.21
CA LYS A 222 -24.67 -16.28 27.41
C LYS A 222 -24.49 -17.77 27.72
N GLY A 223 -24.88 -18.17 28.92
CA GLY A 223 -24.94 -19.58 29.33
C GLY A 223 -23.56 -20.27 29.37
N ILE A 224 -23.51 -21.48 28.85
CA ILE A 224 -22.31 -22.35 28.88
C ILE A 224 -21.16 -21.72 28.05
N LYS A 225 -21.46 -21.08 26.91
CA LYS A 225 -20.45 -20.42 26.07
C LYS A 225 -19.72 -19.32 26.85
N LYS A 226 -20.46 -18.48 27.58
CA LYS A 226 -19.86 -17.43 28.41
C LYS A 226 -18.93 -17.99 29.48
N LYS A 227 -19.35 -19.04 30.20
CA LYS A 227 -18.52 -19.72 31.22
C LYS A 227 -17.22 -20.31 30.63
N LEU A 228 -17.29 -20.91 29.43
CA LEU A 228 -16.10 -21.42 28.76
C LEU A 228 -15.14 -20.31 28.36
N ILE A 229 -15.63 -19.20 27.81
CA ILE A 229 -14.83 -18.04 27.44
C ILE A 229 -14.12 -17.47 28.66
N ASP A 230 -14.84 -17.22 29.76
CA ASP A 230 -14.30 -16.64 30.99
C ASP A 230 -13.20 -17.54 31.57
N LYS A 231 -13.42 -18.86 31.59
CA LYS A 231 -12.42 -19.84 32.04
C LYS A 231 -11.18 -19.87 31.12
N THR A 232 -11.37 -19.78 29.81
CA THR A 232 -10.27 -19.72 28.82
C THR A 232 -9.42 -18.46 29.02
N LEU A 233 -10.06 -17.30 29.19
CA LEU A 233 -9.38 -16.03 29.44
C LEU A 233 -8.60 -16.05 30.76
N GLU A 234 -9.17 -16.63 31.82
CA GLU A 234 -8.48 -16.80 33.10
C GLU A 234 -7.23 -17.69 33.00
N LEU A 235 -7.35 -18.84 32.32
CA LEU A 235 -6.22 -19.73 32.06
C LEU A 235 -5.14 -19.05 31.22
N GLY A 236 -5.51 -18.33 30.15
CA GLY A 236 -4.57 -17.56 29.34
C GLY A 236 -3.80 -16.52 30.16
N LYS A 237 -4.46 -15.80 31.05
CA LYS A 237 -3.82 -14.83 31.98
C LYS A 237 -2.81 -15.52 32.92
N LYS A 238 -3.13 -16.72 33.42
CA LYS A 238 -2.23 -17.51 34.30
C LYS A 238 -0.97 -17.96 33.52
N VAL A 239 -1.13 -18.43 32.28
CA VAL A 239 0.00 -18.85 31.43
C VAL A 239 0.91 -17.66 31.11
N LEU A 240 0.35 -16.52 30.74
CA LEU A 240 1.12 -15.30 30.45
C LEU A 240 1.91 -14.79 31.67
N LYS A 241 1.35 -14.93 32.87
CA LYS A 241 2.09 -14.58 34.11
C LYS A 241 3.25 -15.53 34.41
N LYS A 242 3.11 -16.82 34.10
CA LYS A 242 4.20 -17.81 34.27
C LYS A 242 5.35 -17.62 33.28
N ASN A 243 5.07 -17.15 32.07
CA ASN A 243 6.11 -16.98 31.03
C ASN A 243 6.78 -15.59 31.07
N LYS A 244 6.41 -14.72 32.00
CA LYS A 244 7.07 -13.41 32.28
C LYS A 244 8.10 -13.48 33.41
N LEU A 245 8.35 -14.65 33.97
CA LEU A 245 9.43 -14.94 34.91
C LEU A 245 10.52 -15.78 34.20
#